data_8628eb3a4e8a2a3621b67d0cd836d92c
#
_entry.id   8628eb3a4e8a2a3621b67d0cd836d92c
#
_cell.length_a   1.000
_cell.length_b   1.000
_cell.length_c   1.000
_cell.angle_alpha   90.00
_cell.angle_beta   90.00
_cell.angle_gamma   90.00
#
_symmetry.space_group_name_H-M   'P 1'
#
loop_
_entity.id
_entity.type
_entity.pdbx_description
1 polymer ?
#
loop_
_entity_poly.entity_id
_entity_poly.type
_entity_poly.pdbx_seq_one_letter_code
_entity_poly.pdbx_strand_id
1 'polypeptide(L)'
;MKPNNWVSSSQATELLSKQLVTWPLAEKNYKALEAVQVKSFDMGGLAIRAQFNPARIVSTGAKVDARSLKERKCFLCPENLPVEQERLPFGFRHLVLCNPYPIFPQHFTIPTRKHTPQLILPQWNDFLELTRRLAPFTVFYNGPRSGASAPDHAHFQAVTRGIMPLDEEVTQFIRQSYASVYDNRIYPLTGNLRPGLVIQAATEEAATRLFKKIYAALPILPGEPEPMMNIFGSYYDNNWVITVIPRKRHRPWQYEAEGNDHLLSSPGAADIGGLFITPLEKDFKKINPELLRDVYQQVCLSDRDVEEIFVHLSSN
;
A
#
# COMPACT_ATOMS: atom_id res chain seq x y z
N MET A 1 29.86 4.34 -6.10
CA MET A 1 29.75 4.78 -4.70
C MET A 1 28.30 4.65 -4.28
N LYS A 2 28.00 3.89 -3.21
CA LYS A 2 26.65 3.91 -2.62
C LYS A 2 26.43 5.29 -2.01
N PRO A 3 25.28 5.93 -2.19
CA PRO A 3 25.04 7.25 -1.63
C PRO A 3 25.04 7.18 -0.12
N ASN A 4 25.70 8.12 0.53
CA ASN A 4 25.71 8.24 2.00
C ASN A 4 24.41 8.86 2.58
N ASN A 5 23.38 9.08 1.74
CA ASN A 5 22.13 9.77 2.10
C ASN A 5 20.95 8.79 2.20
N TRP A 6 21.10 7.80 3.06
CA TRP A 6 20.00 6.90 3.40
C TRP A 6 19.31 7.39 4.67
N VAL A 7 18.01 7.68 4.57
CA VAL A 7 17.18 8.05 5.73
C VAL A 7 16.95 6.81 6.58
N SER A 8 17.16 6.93 7.89
CA SER A 8 16.78 5.94 8.88
C SER A 8 15.34 6.16 9.35
N SER A 9 14.76 5.14 9.99
CA SER A 9 13.43 5.25 10.61
C SER A 9 13.36 6.35 11.67
N SER A 10 14.42 6.56 12.46
CA SER A 10 14.48 7.65 13.44
C SER A 10 14.43 9.03 12.78
N GLN A 11 15.17 9.23 11.69
CA GLN A 11 15.12 10.49 10.94
C GLN A 11 13.76 10.74 10.29
N ALA A 12 13.08 9.69 9.80
CA ALA A 12 11.72 9.82 9.28
C ALA A 12 10.74 10.22 10.39
N THR A 13 10.85 9.62 11.58
CA THR A 13 10.01 9.96 12.74
C THR A 13 10.30 11.38 13.22
N GLU A 14 11.56 11.83 13.24
CA GLU A 14 11.95 13.19 13.59
C GLU A 14 11.38 14.21 12.58
N LEU A 15 11.48 13.92 11.28
CA LEU A 15 10.84 14.72 10.24
C LEU A 15 9.35 14.91 10.53
N LEU A 16 8.63 13.82 10.82
CA LEU A 16 7.21 13.89 11.12
C LEU A 16 6.95 14.76 12.36
N SER A 17 7.66 14.52 13.45
CA SER A 17 7.49 15.29 14.69
C SER A 17 7.72 16.80 14.47
N LYS A 18 8.72 17.16 13.67
CA LYS A 18 9.01 18.54 13.29
C LYS A 18 7.88 19.12 12.43
N GLN A 19 7.40 18.36 11.43
CA GLN A 19 6.34 18.80 10.51
C GLN A 19 4.99 19.01 11.22
N LEU A 20 4.71 18.28 12.28
CA LEU A 20 3.51 18.49 13.10
C LEU A 20 3.55 19.82 13.90
N VAL A 21 4.72 20.42 14.05
CA VAL A 21 4.88 21.73 14.71
C VAL A 21 5.00 22.85 13.69
N THR A 22 5.66 22.60 12.55
CA THR A 22 6.04 23.65 11.59
C THR A 22 5.11 23.77 10.40
N TRP A 23 4.22 22.79 10.17
CA TRP A 23 3.30 22.77 9.03
C TRP A 23 1.84 22.67 9.48
N PRO A 24 1.09 23.80 9.52
CA PRO A 24 -0.28 23.83 10.06
C PRO A 24 -1.26 22.85 9.41
N LEU A 25 -1.10 22.58 8.10
CA LEU A 25 -1.94 21.59 7.42
C LEU A 25 -1.69 20.17 7.96
N ALA A 26 -0.43 19.80 8.17
CA ALA A 26 -0.08 18.50 8.73
C ALA A 26 -0.57 18.39 10.18
N GLU A 27 -0.27 19.37 11.04
CA GLU A 27 -0.76 19.42 12.41
C GLU A 27 -2.27 19.17 12.48
N LYS A 28 -3.05 20.00 11.74
CA LYS A 28 -4.51 19.89 11.70
C LYS A 28 -4.99 18.50 11.31
N ASN A 29 -4.42 17.93 10.24
CA ASN A 29 -4.89 16.67 9.68
C ASN A 29 -4.46 15.45 10.52
N TYR A 30 -3.28 15.49 11.15
CA TYR A 30 -2.87 14.45 12.10
C TYR A 30 -3.69 14.51 13.39
N LYS A 31 -3.97 15.70 13.91
CA LYS A 31 -4.88 15.88 15.05
C LYS A 31 -6.29 15.37 14.75
N ALA A 32 -6.77 15.54 13.52
CA ALA A 32 -8.08 15.02 13.12
C ALA A 32 -8.17 13.49 13.17
N LEU A 33 -7.04 12.75 13.12
CA LEU A 33 -7.04 11.31 13.30
C LEU A 33 -7.49 10.84 14.70
N GLU A 34 -7.36 11.69 15.72
CA GLU A 34 -7.81 11.39 17.09
C GLU A 34 -9.34 11.29 17.19
N ALA A 35 -10.04 11.94 16.25
CA ALA A 35 -11.51 11.99 16.20
C ALA A 35 -12.13 11.06 15.13
N VAL A 36 -11.34 10.24 14.42
CA VAL A 36 -11.89 9.32 13.44
C VAL A 36 -12.70 8.22 14.12
N GLN A 37 -13.83 7.87 13.51
CA GLN A 37 -14.64 6.75 13.98
C GLN A 37 -14.16 5.46 13.31
N VAL A 38 -14.08 4.38 14.08
CA VAL A 38 -13.67 3.07 13.60
C VAL A 38 -14.69 2.01 13.98
N LYS A 39 -15.09 1.20 13.01
CA LYS A 39 -15.81 -0.07 13.24
C LYS A 39 -14.81 -1.21 13.02
N SER A 40 -14.88 -2.24 13.85
CA SER A 40 -14.09 -3.46 13.69
C SER A 40 -15.00 -4.64 13.38
N PHE A 41 -14.60 -5.46 12.43
CA PHE A 41 -15.33 -6.65 12.00
C PHE A 41 -14.39 -7.85 12.09
N ASP A 42 -14.89 -8.93 12.67
CA ASP A 42 -14.28 -10.25 12.56
C ASP A 42 -14.87 -10.92 11.30
N MET A 43 -13.99 -11.26 10.37
CA MET A 43 -14.35 -11.87 9.10
C MET A 43 -13.93 -13.35 9.02
N GLY A 44 -14.10 -14.06 10.12
CA GLY A 44 -13.69 -15.47 10.24
C GLY A 44 -12.25 -15.61 10.72
N GLY A 45 -11.90 -14.88 11.78
CA GLY A 45 -10.54 -14.82 12.34
C GLY A 45 -9.65 -13.75 11.71
N LEU A 46 -10.17 -13.01 10.70
CA LEU A 46 -9.49 -11.88 10.08
C LEU A 46 -10.10 -10.57 10.54
N ALA A 47 -9.30 -9.71 11.12
CA ALA A 47 -9.75 -8.38 11.51
C ALA A 47 -9.79 -7.44 10.31
N ILE A 48 -10.95 -6.84 10.05
CA ILE A 48 -11.08 -5.69 9.15
C ILE A 48 -11.60 -4.51 9.94
N ARG A 49 -10.97 -3.35 9.75
CA ARG A 49 -11.40 -2.09 10.37
C ARG A 49 -11.92 -1.17 9.27
N ALA A 50 -13.09 -0.56 9.48
CA ALA A 50 -13.56 0.53 8.65
C ALA A 50 -13.34 1.84 9.39
N GLN A 51 -12.75 2.83 8.72
CA GLN A 51 -12.46 4.15 9.30
C GLN A 51 -13.25 5.23 8.56
N PHE A 52 -14.01 6.05 9.30
CA PHE A 52 -14.57 7.28 8.77
C PHE A 52 -13.53 8.39 8.88
N ASN A 53 -13.02 8.81 7.74
CA ASN A 53 -11.99 9.86 7.65
C ASN A 53 -12.33 10.88 6.56
N PRO A 54 -13.06 11.97 6.90
CA PRO A 54 -13.49 12.98 5.93
C PRO A 54 -12.33 13.68 5.19
N ALA A 55 -11.16 13.79 5.82
CA ALA A 55 -9.99 14.42 5.20
C ALA A 55 -9.50 13.64 3.96
N ARG A 56 -9.90 12.38 3.81
CA ARG A 56 -9.52 11.53 2.67
C ARG A 56 -10.38 11.72 1.41
N ILE A 57 -11.42 12.57 1.45
CA ILE A 57 -12.32 12.76 0.31
C ILE A 57 -11.58 13.16 -0.97
N VAL A 58 -10.55 14.00 -0.86
CA VAL A 58 -9.75 14.49 -2.00
C VAL A 58 -8.99 13.34 -2.66
N SER A 59 -8.36 12.46 -1.89
CA SER A 59 -7.54 11.37 -2.42
C SER A 59 -8.36 10.15 -2.84
N THR A 60 -9.43 9.80 -2.12
CA THR A 60 -10.33 8.70 -2.48
C THR A 60 -11.14 9.04 -3.74
N GLY A 61 -11.56 10.31 -3.90
CA GLY A 61 -12.25 10.83 -5.07
C GLY A 61 -11.32 11.29 -6.20
N ALA A 62 -10.01 11.04 -6.12
CA ALA A 62 -9.05 11.52 -7.11
C ALA A 62 -9.40 11.00 -8.52
N LYS A 63 -9.47 11.92 -9.47
CA LYS A 63 -9.63 11.60 -10.89
C LYS A 63 -8.29 11.14 -11.45
N VAL A 64 -8.22 9.88 -11.87
CA VAL A 64 -7.01 9.24 -12.40
C VAL A 64 -7.15 8.82 -13.87
N ASP A 65 -8.13 9.39 -14.56
CA ASP A 65 -8.26 9.27 -16.00
C ASP A 65 -7.16 10.07 -16.74
N ALA A 66 -6.83 9.66 -17.96
CA ALA A 66 -5.71 10.22 -18.72
C ALA A 66 -5.81 11.74 -18.95
N ARG A 67 -7.05 12.26 -19.11
CA ARG A 67 -7.28 13.70 -19.30
C ARG A 67 -6.99 14.48 -18.02
N SER A 68 -7.57 14.05 -16.90
CA SER A 68 -7.37 14.68 -15.59
C SER A 68 -5.90 14.65 -15.15
N LEU A 69 -5.18 13.56 -15.43
CA LEU A 69 -3.75 13.45 -15.12
C LEU A 69 -2.90 14.43 -15.94
N LYS A 70 -3.25 14.63 -17.22
CA LYS A 70 -2.54 15.55 -18.12
C LYS A 70 -2.78 17.03 -17.77
N GLU A 71 -3.99 17.36 -17.31
CA GLU A 71 -4.40 18.74 -17.03
C GLU A 71 -3.95 19.23 -15.66
N ARG A 72 -3.70 18.33 -14.68
CA ARG A 72 -3.28 18.71 -13.32
C ARG A 72 -1.76 18.87 -13.19
N LYS A 73 -1.35 19.79 -12.32
CA LYS A 73 0.03 19.78 -11.82
C LYS A 73 0.21 18.57 -10.91
N CYS A 74 1.30 17.82 -11.13
CA CYS A 74 1.60 16.67 -10.28
C CYS A 74 2.00 17.14 -8.88
N PHE A 75 1.22 16.76 -7.86
CA PHE A 75 1.44 17.15 -6.47
C PHE A 75 2.61 16.41 -5.78
N LEU A 76 3.25 15.45 -6.47
CA LEU A 76 4.44 14.75 -5.98
C LEU A 76 5.74 15.28 -6.58
N CYS A 77 5.67 16.10 -7.63
CA CYS A 77 6.86 16.73 -8.21
C CYS A 77 7.47 17.72 -7.22
N PRO A 78 8.80 17.73 -7.01
CA PRO A 78 9.47 18.60 -6.04
C PRO A 78 9.15 20.09 -6.18
N GLU A 79 8.95 20.56 -7.41
CA GLU A 79 8.60 21.94 -7.72
C GLU A 79 7.16 22.34 -7.36
N ASN A 80 6.29 21.36 -7.12
CA ASN A 80 4.88 21.60 -6.76
C ASN A 80 4.58 21.29 -5.29
N LEU A 81 5.57 20.79 -4.53
CA LEU A 81 5.41 20.55 -3.10
C LEU A 81 5.23 21.87 -2.35
N PRO A 82 4.37 21.93 -1.32
CA PRO A 82 4.28 23.09 -0.43
C PRO A 82 5.65 23.47 0.14
N VAL A 83 5.86 24.77 0.33
CA VAL A 83 7.14 25.29 0.87
C VAL A 83 7.39 24.80 2.30
N GLU A 84 6.33 24.57 3.06
CA GLU A 84 6.38 24.07 4.44
C GLU A 84 6.69 22.56 4.50
N GLN A 85 6.46 21.82 3.39
CA GLN A 85 6.70 20.38 3.36
C GLN A 85 8.20 20.07 3.25
N GLU A 86 8.82 19.80 4.38
CA GLU A 86 10.20 19.37 4.41
C GLU A 86 10.35 17.98 3.77
N ARG A 87 11.55 17.75 3.25
CA ARG A 87 11.87 16.56 2.49
C ARG A 87 13.24 16.01 2.88
N LEU A 88 13.31 14.71 3.13
CA LEU A 88 14.58 14.03 3.35
C LEU A 88 14.94 13.22 2.09
N PRO A 89 16.12 13.42 1.49
CA PRO A 89 16.59 12.62 0.38
C PRO A 89 16.79 11.16 0.79
N PHE A 90 16.21 10.22 0.05
CA PHE A 90 16.48 8.80 0.19
C PHE A 90 17.22 8.30 -1.05
N GLY A 91 18.49 8.02 -0.88
CA GLY A 91 19.39 7.73 -1.99
C GLY A 91 19.43 8.89 -3.00
N PHE A 92 19.52 8.53 -4.28
CA PHE A 92 19.53 9.53 -5.36
C PHE A 92 18.16 9.79 -5.97
N ARG A 93 17.22 8.85 -5.79
CA ARG A 93 15.99 8.83 -6.58
C ARG A 93 14.74 9.23 -5.83
N HIS A 94 14.69 9.11 -4.51
CA HIS A 94 13.49 9.33 -3.73
C HIS A 94 13.60 10.47 -2.72
N LEU A 95 12.44 10.90 -2.23
CA LEU A 95 12.28 11.81 -1.10
C LEU A 95 11.35 11.16 -0.08
N VAL A 96 11.68 11.25 1.20
CA VAL A 96 10.75 10.90 2.28
C VAL A 96 10.02 12.17 2.71
N LEU A 97 8.70 12.15 2.64
CA LEU A 97 7.80 13.26 2.94
C LEU A 97 6.80 12.85 4.02
N CYS A 98 6.46 13.77 4.92
CA CYS A 98 5.25 13.64 5.73
C CYS A 98 4.01 13.63 4.81
N ASN A 99 3.11 12.64 4.97
CA ASN A 99 1.86 12.64 4.21
C ASN A 99 0.89 13.68 4.82
N PRO A 100 0.46 14.71 4.05
CA PRO A 100 -0.37 15.78 4.60
C PRO A 100 -1.84 15.37 4.85
N TYR A 101 -2.27 14.23 4.29
CA TYR A 101 -3.61 13.68 4.48
C TYR A 101 -3.50 12.26 5.04
N PRO A 102 -3.11 12.12 6.33
CA PRO A 102 -2.79 10.83 6.89
C PRO A 102 -4.02 9.92 7.04
N ILE A 103 -3.75 8.61 7.04
CA ILE A 103 -4.67 7.55 7.46
C ILE A 103 -4.19 7.00 8.80
N PHE A 104 -2.88 7.08 9.03
CA PHE A 104 -2.17 6.48 10.14
C PHE A 104 -1.40 7.53 10.95
N PRO A 105 -1.16 7.32 12.24
CA PRO A 105 -0.42 8.25 13.11
C PRO A 105 1.00 8.55 12.63
N GLN A 106 1.65 7.60 11.96
CA GLN A 106 2.90 7.83 11.23
C GLN A 106 2.67 7.40 9.79
N HIS A 107 2.67 8.36 8.87
CA HIS A 107 2.36 8.12 7.47
C HIS A 107 3.27 8.95 6.57
N PHE A 108 4.10 8.27 5.79
CA PHE A 108 5.04 8.87 4.86
C PHE A 108 4.65 8.60 3.42
N THR A 109 4.91 9.56 2.55
CA THR A 109 4.86 9.40 1.10
C THR A 109 6.28 9.52 0.56
N ILE A 110 6.68 8.59 -0.31
CA ILE A 110 8.06 8.46 -0.76
C ILE A 110 8.10 8.48 -2.29
N PRO A 111 7.92 9.67 -2.92
CA PRO A 111 7.96 9.81 -4.36
C PRO A 111 9.37 9.75 -4.92
N THR A 112 9.48 9.41 -6.20
CA THR A 112 10.69 9.67 -6.98
C THR A 112 10.91 11.18 -7.15
N ARG A 113 12.17 11.62 -7.19
CA ARG A 113 12.53 13.04 -7.44
C ARG A 113 12.21 13.48 -8.86
N LYS A 114 12.23 12.55 -9.80
CA LYS A 114 11.84 12.78 -11.19
C LYS A 114 10.45 12.25 -11.42
N HIS A 115 9.66 12.95 -12.20
CA HIS A 115 8.34 12.47 -12.63
C HIS A 115 8.51 11.26 -13.54
N THR A 116 8.17 10.09 -13.03
CA THR A 116 8.24 8.79 -13.73
C THR A 116 6.97 8.00 -13.47
N PRO A 117 6.49 7.19 -14.41
CA PRO A 117 5.27 6.40 -14.20
C PRO A 117 5.34 5.48 -12.97
N GLN A 118 4.19 5.25 -12.35
CA GLN A 118 4.03 4.34 -11.22
C GLN A 118 4.17 2.89 -11.69
N LEU A 119 5.41 2.38 -11.70
CA LEU A 119 5.75 1.01 -12.08
C LEU A 119 6.71 0.42 -11.05
N ILE A 120 6.47 -0.83 -10.64
CA ILE A 120 7.25 -1.44 -9.57
C ILE A 120 8.62 -1.93 -10.02
N LEU A 121 8.75 -2.55 -11.18
CA LEU A 121 10.03 -3.16 -11.60
C LEU A 121 11.20 -2.16 -11.65
N PRO A 122 11.06 -0.94 -12.19
CA PRO A 122 12.14 0.05 -12.16
C PRO A 122 12.50 0.55 -10.76
N GLN A 123 11.61 0.37 -9.78
CA GLN A 123 11.74 0.85 -8.40
C GLN A 123 12.01 -0.29 -7.40
N TRP A 124 12.10 -1.54 -7.87
CA TRP A 124 12.15 -2.71 -6.99
C TRP A 124 13.31 -2.70 -5.99
N ASN A 125 14.51 -2.37 -6.44
CA ASN A 125 15.67 -2.32 -5.56
C ASN A 125 15.53 -1.20 -4.51
N ASP A 126 14.92 -0.07 -4.88
CA ASP A 126 14.64 0.99 -3.91
C ASP A 126 13.55 0.57 -2.91
N PHE A 127 12.55 -0.20 -3.35
CA PHE A 127 11.55 -0.77 -2.46
C PHE A 127 12.19 -1.68 -1.39
N LEU A 128 13.11 -2.56 -1.78
CA LEU A 128 13.82 -3.42 -0.85
C LEU A 128 14.70 -2.62 0.13
N GLU A 129 15.42 -1.62 -0.38
CA GLU A 129 16.26 -0.77 0.48
C GLU A 129 15.41 0.07 1.43
N LEU A 130 14.28 0.64 0.98
CA LEU A 130 13.32 1.36 1.83
C LEU A 130 12.79 0.44 2.94
N THR A 131 12.35 -0.76 2.59
CA THR A 131 11.83 -1.75 3.54
C THR A 131 12.86 -2.06 4.63
N ARG A 132 14.12 -2.25 4.25
CA ARG A 132 15.21 -2.56 5.19
C ARG A 132 15.60 -1.36 6.06
N ARG A 133 15.72 -0.16 5.48
CA ARG A 133 16.13 1.05 6.19
C ARG A 133 15.07 1.62 7.11
N LEU A 134 13.81 1.42 6.73
CA LEU A 134 12.67 1.82 7.52
C LEU A 134 12.05 0.62 8.26
N ALA A 135 12.88 -0.29 8.77
CA ALA A 135 12.45 -1.58 9.34
C ALA A 135 11.27 -1.53 10.35
N PRO A 136 11.11 -0.50 11.22
CA PRO A 136 9.92 -0.34 12.06
C PRO A 136 8.64 -0.01 11.30
N PHE A 137 8.73 0.21 9.97
CA PHE A 137 7.59 0.55 9.11
C PHE A 137 7.32 -0.59 8.13
N THR A 138 6.05 -0.70 7.74
CA THR A 138 5.64 -1.42 6.53
C THR A 138 5.65 -0.42 5.38
N VAL A 139 6.48 -0.70 4.37
CA VAL A 139 6.51 0.05 3.11
C VAL A 139 5.52 -0.60 2.15
N PHE A 140 4.69 0.20 1.49
CA PHE A 140 3.72 -0.35 0.55
C PHE A 140 3.66 0.39 -0.77
N TYR A 141 3.19 -0.34 -1.77
CA TYR A 141 3.04 0.09 -3.14
C TYR A 141 1.59 -0.10 -3.60
N ASN A 142 1.05 0.94 -4.22
CA ASN A 142 -0.18 0.88 -4.99
C ASN A 142 0.16 0.84 -6.47
N GLY A 143 -0.20 -0.23 -7.17
CA GLY A 143 -0.09 -0.26 -8.63
C GLY A 143 -0.95 0.85 -9.28
N PRO A 144 -0.68 1.24 -10.53
CA PRO A 144 -1.35 2.36 -11.22
C PRO A 144 -2.87 2.27 -11.19
N ARG A 145 -3.40 1.04 -11.30
CA ARG A 145 -4.83 0.72 -11.26
C ARG A 145 -5.23 -0.06 -10.01
N SER A 146 -4.45 0.07 -8.95
CA SER A 146 -4.65 -0.62 -7.67
C SER A 146 -4.67 0.36 -6.50
N GLY A 147 -5.31 1.52 -6.68
CA GLY A 147 -5.50 2.52 -5.65
C GLY A 147 -4.45 3.63 -5.60
N ALA A 148 -3.54 3.73 -6.59
CA ALA A 148 -2.63 4.87 -6.68
C ALA A 148 -3.39 6.16 -7.02
N SER A 149 -3.24 7.21 -6.20
CA SER A 149 -3.80 8.55 -6.48
C SER A 149 -2.95 9.37 -7.46
N ALA A 150 -1.70 8.96 -7.68
CA ALA A 150 -0.78 9.52 -8.66
C ALA A 150 -0.16 8.39 -9.51
N PRO A 151 -0.92 7.76 -10.42
CA PRO A 151 -0.42 6.67 -11.28
C PRO A 151 0.61 7.16 -12.31
N ASP A 152 0.73 8.45 -12.49
CA ASP A 152 1.68 9.15 -13.34
C ASP A 152 3.02 9.45 -12.66
N HIS A 153 3.12 9.30 -11.32
CA HIS A 153 4.34 9.59 -10.57
C HIS A 153 4.69 8.49 -9.57
N ALA A 154 5.79 7.80 -9.80
CA ALA A 154 6.24 6.69 -8.98
C ALA A 154 6.47 7.09 -7.52
N HIS A 155 5.83 6.36 -6.61
CA HIS A 155 5.92 6.60 -5.17
C HIS A 155 5.62 5.34 -4.38
N PHE A 156 6.22 5.28 -3.20
CA PHE A 156 5.85 4.36 -2.13
C PHE A 156 5.21 5.11 -0.99
N GLN A 157 4.68 4.38 -0.04
CA GLN A 157 4.25 4.91 1.24
C GLN A 157 4.80 4.04 2.37
N ALA A 158 4.93 4.60 3.56
CA ALA A 158 5.37 3.85 4.73
C ALA A 158 4.54 4.24 5.95
N VAL A 159 4.19 3.23 6.76
CA VAL A 159 3.41 3.39 8.00
C VAL A 159 3.98 2.48 9.07
N THR A 160 3.72 2.76 10.34
CA THR A 160 4.17 1.91 11.45
C THR A 160 3.73 0.46 11.20
N ARG A 161 4.66 -0.48 11.27
CA ARG A 161 4.38 -1.91 11.14
C ARG A 161 3.44 -2.38 12.26
N GLY A 162 2.51 -3.27 11.92
CA GLY A 162 1.50 -3.80 12.83
C GLY A 162 0.25 -2.94 12.95
N ILE A 163 0.22 -1.76 12.30
CA ILE A 163 -0.99 -0.92 12.34
C ILE A 163 -2.08 -1.42 11.39
N MET A 164 -1.69 -2.05 10.27
CA MET A 164 -2.60 -2.71 9.35
C MET A 164 -2.87 -4.14 9.82
N PRO A 165 -4.12 -4.61 9.85
CA PRO A 165 -4.45 -5.99 10.19
C PRO A 165 -3.66 -7.04 9.40
N LEU A 166 -3.36 -6.79 8.13
CA LEU A 166 -2.55 -7.67 7.27
C LEU A 166 -1.15 -7.96 7.83
N ASP A 167 -0.53 -7.01 8.53
CA ASP A 167 0.80 -7.20 9.12
C ASP A 167 0.79 -8.35 10.15
N GLU A 168 -0.24 -8.39 11.00
CA GLU A 168 -0.38 -9.44 12.02
C GLU A 168 -0.80 -10.77 11.36
N GLU A 169 -1.73 -10.73 10.41
CA GLU A 169 -2.18 -11.89 9.64
C GLU A 169 -1.00 -12.60 8.98
N VAL A 170 -0.14 -11.86 8.28
CA VAL A 170 1.05 -12.41 7.61
C VAL A 170 2.07 -12.94 8.63
N THR A 171 2.26 -12.23 9.74
CA THR A 171 3.17 -12.67 10.81
C THR A 171 2.72 -14.01 11.42
N GLN A 172 1.43 -14.15 11.72
CA GLN A 172 0.85 -15.39 12.25
C GLN A 172 0.91 -16.51 11.21
N PHE A 173 0.59 -16.21 9.96
CA PHE A 173 0.66 -17.17 8.85
C PHE A 173 2.07 -17.77 8.70
N ILE A 174 3.12 -16.92 8.69
CA ILE A 174 4.52 -17.40 8.59
C ILE A 174 4.88 -18.28 9.79
N ARG A 175 4.50 -17.87 11.01
CA ARG A 175 4.78 -18.67 12.23
C ARG A 175 4.13 -20.05 12.19
N GLN A 176 2.92 -20.15 11.66
CA GLN A 176 2.18 -21.41 11.56
C GLN A 176 2.70 -22.32 10.44
N SER A 177 3.32 -21.74 9.41
CA SER A 177 3.82 -22.50 8.25
C SER A 177 5.08 -23.34 8.53
N TYR A 178 5.58 -23.39 9.78
CA TYR A 178 6.78 -24.13 10.23
C TYR A 178 8.02 -23.93 9.34
N ALA A 179 8.08 -22.84 8.61
CA ALA A 179 9.19 -22.57 7.73
C ALA A 179 10.42 -22.12 8.54
N SER A 180 11.56 -22.72 8.24
CA SER A 180 12.84 -22.22 8.74
C SER A 180 12.99 -20.76 8.30
N VAL A 181 13.44 -19.90 9.24
CA VAL A 181 13.71 -18.46 9.01
C VAL A 181 14.69 -18.22 7.84
N TYR A 182 15.40 -19.24 7.39
CA TYR A 182 16.41 -19.19 6.32
C TYR A 182 15.93 -19.69 4.96
N ASP A 183 14.69 -20.15 4.87
CA ASP A 183 14.15 -20.65 3.59
C ASP A 183 13.63 -19.48 2.75
N ASN A 184 14.34 -19.18 1.66
CA ASN A 184 13.90 -18.21 0.66
C ASN A 184 12.72 -18.81 -0.14
N ARG A 185 11.48 -18.47 0.25
CA ARG A 185 10.25 -19.12 -0.27
C ARG A 185 9.15 -18.15 -0.63
N ILE A 186 8.26 -18.64 -1.47
CA ILE A 186 6.93 -18.07 -1.72
C ILE A 186 5.90 -18.95 -1.01
N TYR A 187 4.92 -18.31 -0.37
CA TYR A 187 3.79 -18.97 0.28
C TYR A 187 2.49 -18.42 -0.30
N PRO A 188 1.47 -19.28 -0.55
CA PRO A 188 0.14 -18.82 -0.90
C PRO A 188 -0.59 -18.36 0.38
N LEU A 189 -1.01 -17.12 0.41
CA LEU A 189 -1.89 -16.57 1.45
C LEU A 189 -3.33 -16.72 0.97
N THR A 190 -3.98 -17.80 1.36
CA THR A 190 -5.36 -18.14 0.97
C THR A 190 -6.25 -18.36 2.18
N GLY A 191 -7.55 -18.59 1.97
CA GLY A 191 -8.52 -18.70 3.05
C GLY A 191 -8.90 -17.35 3.69
N ASN A 192 -8.61 -16.25 3.01
CA ASN A 192 -8.92 -14.91 3.47
C ASN A 192 -9.63 -14.07 2.37
N LEU A 193 -10.01 -12.83 2.71
CA LEU A 193 -10.72 -11.94 1.77
C LEU A 193 -9.81 -11.33 0.71
N ARG A 194 -8.50 -11.44 0.88
CA ARG A 194 -7.48 -10.77 0.07
C ARG A 194 -6.35 -11.75 -0.25
N PRO A 195 -6.66 -12.79 -1.05
CA PRO A 195 -5.67 -13.80 -1.38
C PRO A 195 -4.44 -13.22 -2.04
N GLY A 196 -3.28 -13.75 -1.72
CA GLY A 196 -2.02 -13.25 -2.22
C GLY A 196 -0.86 -14.21 -2.08
N LEU A 197 0.32 -13.71 -2.31
CA LEU A 197 1.57 -14.46 -2.23
C LEU A 197 2.51 -13.74 -1.26
N VAL A 198 3.08 -14.48 -0.33
CA VAL A 198 4.05 -13.97 0.63
C VAL A 198 5.44 -14.48 0.28
N ILE A 199 6.39 -13.57 0.11
CA ILE A 199 7.81 -13.87 -0.02
C ILE A 199 8.46 -13.72 1.35
N GLN A 200 9.22 -14.73 1.76
CA GLN A 200 10.20 -14.61 2.84
C GLN A 200 11.59 -14.80 2.24
N ALA A 201 12.50 -13.86 2.46
CA ALA A 201 13.83 -13.91 1.87
C ALA A 201 14.90 -13.28 2.77
N ALA A 202 16.01 -13.98 2.94
CA ALA A 202 17.13 -13.53 3.74
C ALA A 202 18.09 -12.60 2.99
N THR A 203 18.04 -12.60 1.65
CA THR A 203 18.90 -11.75 0.82
C THR A 203 18.09 -10.97 -0.22
N GLU A 204 18.66 -9.83 -0.65
CA GLU A 204 18.05 -8.97 -1.68
C GLU A 204 17.92 -9.70 -3.03
N GLU A 205 18.92 -10.53 -3.36
CA GLU A 205 18.92 -11.34 -4.59
C GLU A 205 17.80 -12.37 -4.57
N ALA A 206 17.60 -13.03 -3.42
CA ALA A 206 16.51 -14.00 -3.24
C ALA A 206 15.14 -13.32 -3.32
N ALA A 207 14.95 -12.19 -2.62
CA ALA A 207 13.72 -11.41 -2.67
C ALA A 207 13.41 -10.98 -4.12
N THR A 208 14.42 -10.49 -4.84
CA THR A 208 14.29 -10.05 -6.23
C THR A 208 13.94 -11.21 -7.17
N ARG A 209 14.61 -12.35 -7.04
CA ARG A 209 14.34 -13.53 -7.85
C ARG A 209 12.91 -14.04 -7.65
N LEU A 210 12.48 -14.15 -6.38
CA LEU A 210 11.14 -14.64 -6.05
C LEU A 210 10.05 -13.67 -6.50
N PHE A 211 10.25 -12.37 -6.31
CA PHE A 211 9.31 -11.37 -6.80
C PHE A 211 9.18 -11.39 -8.33
N LYS A 212 10.30 -11.48 -9.07
CA LYS A 212 10.26 -11.57 -10.54
C LYS A 212 9.49 -12.80 -11.02
N LYS A 213 9.59 -13.94 -10.33
CA LYS A 213 8.77 -15.12 -10.63
C LYS A 213 7.28 -14.82 -10.46
N ILE A 214 6.88 -14.23 -9.33
CA ILE A 214 5.49 -13.82 -9.09
C ILE A 214 5.03 -12.85 -10.18
N TYR A 215 5.81 -11.78 -10.43
CA TYR A 215 5.46 -10.75 -11.40
C TYR A 215 5.23 -11.35 -12.80
N ALA A 216 6.06 -12.28 -13.23
CA ALA A 216 5.94 -12.95 -14.54
C ALA A 216 4.73 -13.90 -14.62
N ALA A 217 4.27 -14.44 -13.49
CA ALA A 217 3.13 -15.33 -13.43
C ALA A 217 1.77 -14.59 -13.33
N LEU A 218 1.80 -13.31 -12.96
CA LEU A 218 0.57 -12.51 -12.84
C LEU A 218 0.10 -12.02 -14.21
N PRO A 219 -1.23 -12.02 -14.47
CA PRO A 219 -1.77 -11.51 -15.73
C PRO A 219 -1.62 -9.99 -15.83
N ILE A 220 -1.21 -9.51 -16.99
CA ILE A 220 -1.29 -8.09 -17.34
C ILE A 220 -2.56 -7.90 -18.17
N LEU A 221 -3.49 -7.10 -17.68
CA LEU A 221 -4.74 -6.84 -18.38
C LEU A 221 -4.50 -5.94 -19.62
N PRO A 222 -5.33 -6.05 -20.66
CA PRO A 222 -5.19 -5.22 -21.86
C PRO A 222 -5.15 -3.72 -21.52
N GLY A 223 -4.11 -3.03 -22.00
CA GLY A 223 -3.90 -1.60 -21.76
C GLY A 223 -3.26 -1.24 -20.42
N GLU A 224 -2.99 -2.21 -19.55
CA GLU A 224 -2.26 -1.96 -18.30
C GLU A 224 -0.75 -2.13 -18.52
N PRO A 225 0.10 -1.27 -17.89
CA PRO A 225 1.54 -1.32 -18.07
C PRO A 225 2.24 -2.40 -17.21
N GLU A 226 1.55 -2.92 -16.20
CA GLU A 226 2.02 -3.98 -15.30
C GLU A 226 0.84 -4.76 -14.71
N PRO A 227 1.08 -5.93 -14.08
CA PRO A 227 0.03 -6.63 -13.35
C PRO A 227 -0.57 -5.75 -12.25
N MET A 228 -1.89 -5.81 -12.11
CA MET A 228 -2.57 -5.07 -11.04
C MET A 228 -2.25 -5.71 -9.69
N MET A 229 -1.69 -4.94 -8.75
CA MET A 229 -1.34 -5.45 -7.42
C MET A 229 -1.16 -4.35 -6.38
N ASN A 230 -1.29 -4.73 -5.12
CA ASN A 230 -0.76 -4.00 -3.97
C ASN A 230 0.38 -4.82 -3.36
N ILE A 231 1.45 -4.15 -2.94
CA ILE A 231 2.63 -4.82 -2.36
C ILE A 231 2.88 -4.20 -0.99
N PHE A 232 3.19 -5.07 -0.01
CA PHE A 232 3.55 -4.68 1.35
C PHE A 232 4.90 -5.31 1.68
N GLY A 233 5.83 -4.52 2.16
CA GLY A 233 7.17 -4.98 2.53
C GLY A 233 7.49 -4.60 3.96
N SER A 234 7.97 -5.57 4.72
CA SER A 234 8.52 -5.41 6.06
C SER A 234 9.87 -6.11 6.15
N TYR A 235 10.76 -5.59 7.01
CA TYR A 235 12.05 -6.21 7.29
C TYR A 235 12.19 -6.44 8.78
N TYR A 236 12.29 -7.69 9.19
CA TYR A 236 12.50 -8.08 10.59
C TYR A 236 13.15 -9.48 10.65
N ASP A 237 13.80 -9.79 11.77
CA ASP A 237 14.52 -11.05 11.97
C ASP A 237 15.49 -11.35 10.80
N ASN A 238 16.13 -10.30 10.27
CA ASN A 238 17.06 -10.33 9.13
C ASN A 238 16.43 -10.85 7.82
N ASN A 239 15.12 -10.79 7.68
CA ASN A 239 14.41 -11.22 6.48
C ASN A 239 13.54 -10.09 5.91
N TRP A 240 13.44 -10.05 4.58
CA TRP A 240 12.33 -9.41 3.89
C TRP A 240 11.10 -10.30 3.95
N VAL A 241 10.01 -9.74 4.41
CA VAL A 241 8.67 -10.32 4.30
C VAL A 241 7.86 -9.42 3.37
N ILE A 242 7.53 -9.93 2.20
CA ILE A 242 6.87 -9.15 1.15
C ILE A 242 5.58 -9.84 0.77
N THR A 243 4.46 -9.16 0.94
CA THR A 243 3.14 -9.64 0.56
C THR A 243 2.71 -8.98 -0.74
N VAL A 244 2.39 -9.77 -1.73
CA VAL A 244 1.83 -9.34 -3.03
C VAL A 244 0.37 -9.76 -3.07
N ILE A 245 -0.54 -8.78 -3.12
CA ILE A 245 -1.98 -9.02 -3.28
C ILE A 245 -2.37 -8.66 -4.72
N PRO A 246 -2.56 -9.66 -5.59
CA PRO A 246 -2.98 -9.44 -6.96
C PRO A 246 -4.39 -8.87 -7.03
N ARG A 247 -4.62 -8.01 -7.99
CA ARG A 247 -5.90 -7.34 -8.21
C ARG A 247 -6.45 -7.69 -9.60
N LYS A 248 -7.78 -7.78 -9.72
CA LYS A 248 -8.46 -8.00 -11.00
C LYS A 248 -9.31 -6.80 -11.45
N ARG A 249 -9.57 -5.87 -10.53
CA ARG A 249 -10.35 -4.66 -10.82
C ARG A 249 -9.85 -3.48 -10.00
N HIS A 250 -9.87 -2.28 -10.59
CA HIS A 250 -9.47 -1.04 -9.91
C HIS A 250 -10.44 -0.66 -8.80
N ARG A 251 -11.76 -0.64 -9.11
CA ARG A 251 -12.82 -0.19 -8.20
C ARG A 251 -13.99 -1.18 -8.23
N PRO A 252 -14.73 -1.33 -7.13
CA PRO A 252 -15.96 -2.11 -7.13
C PRO A 252 -17.05 -1.37 -7.94
N TRP A 253 -18.08 -2.10 -8.34
CA TRP A 253 -19.17 -1.52 -9.13
C TRP A 253 -19.91 -0.40 -8.38
N GLN A 254 -19.94 -0.47 -7.07
CA GLN A 254 -20.57 0.52 -6.21
C GLN A 254 -19.93 1.92 -6.33
N TYR A 255 -18.71 2.02 -6.84
CA TYR A 255 -18.06 3.32 -7.06
C TYR A 255 -18.78 4.17 -8.12
N GLU A 256 -19.36 3.52 -9.12
CA GLU A 256 -20.07 4.15 -10.23
C GLU A 256 -21.60 4.09 -10.06
N ALA A 257 -22.08 3.38 -9.03
CA ALA A 257 -23.50 3.28 -8.74
C ALA A 257 -24.09 4.60 -8.27
N GLU A 258 -25.40 4.73 -8.36
CA GLU A 258 -26.15 5.89 -7.89
C GLU A 258 -26.98 5.57 -6.64
N GLY A 259 -27.46 6.60 -5.96
CA GLY A 259 -28.38 6.46 -4.83
C GLY A 259 -27.76 5.71 -3.64
N ASN A 260 -28.51 4.75 -3.12
CA ASN A 260 -28.15 3.98 -1.93
C ASN A 260 -27.01 2.96 -2.19
N ASP A 261 -26.83 2.53 -3.42
CA ASP A 261 -25.80 1.56 -3.78
C ASP A 261 -24.43 2.22 -3.97
N HIS A 262 -24.40 3.54 -4.14
CA HIS A 262 -23.13 4.27 -4.28
C HIS A 262 -22.26 4.12 -3.06
N LEU A 263 -20.98 3.73 -3.25
CA LEU A 263 -19.92 3.68 -2.24
C LEU A 263 -18.68 4.40 -2.80
N LEU A 264 -18.30 5.52 -2.21
CA LEU A 264 -17.08 6.22 -2.60
C LEU A 264 -15.87 5.46 -2.06
N SER A 265 -15.50 4.38 -2.74
CA SER A 265 -14.35 3.55 -2.38
C SER A 265 -13.52 3.22 -3.61
N SER A 266 -12.24 3.55 -3.55
CA SER A 266 -11.22 3.17 -4.55
C SER A 266 -10.12 2.41 -3.81
N PRO A 267 -10.31 1.10 -3.52
CA PRO A 267 -9.48 0.37 -2.59
C PRO A 267 -8.00 0.40 -2.99
N GLY A 268 -7.17 0.98 -2.10
CA GLY A 268 -5.72 0.97 -2.17
C GLY A 268 -5.11 0.12 -1.07
N ALA A 269 -3.79 0.24 -0.87
CA ALA A 269 -3.07 -0.59 0.09
C ALA A 269 -3.59 -0.48 1.53
N ALA A 270 -4.07 0.67 1.98
CA ALA A 270 -4.68 0.77 3.32
C ALA A 270 -5.90 -0.15 3.43
N ASP A 271 -6.81 -0.08 2.45
CA ASP A 271 -8.03 -0.90 2.40
C ASP A 271 -7.68 -2.38 2.28
N ILE A 272 -6.78 -2.72 1.36
CA ILE A 272 -6.28 -4.09 1.17
C ILE A 272 -5.50 -4.59 2.39
N GLY A 273 -4.81 -3.72 3.10
CA GLY A 273 -4.15 -4.01 4.38
C GLY A 273 -5.13 -4.22 5.55
N GLY A 274 -6.44 -4.06 5.31
CA GLY A 274 -7.48 -4.32 6.31
C GLY A 274 -7.97 -3.08 7.06
N LEU A 275 -7.56 -1.86 6.63
CA LEU A 275 -8.13 -0.61 7.11
C LEU A 275 -8.92 0.07 5.99
N PHE A 276 -10.20 -0.25 5.89
CA PHE A 276 -11.10 0.24 4.85
C PHE A 276 -11.51 1.68 5.12
N ILE A 277 -11.18 2.59 4.20
CA ILE A 277 -11.37 4.03 4.39
C ILE A 277 -12.66 4.50 3.72
N THR A 278 -13.51 5.16 4.50
CA THR A 278 -14.72 5.81 4.02
C THR A 278 -14.66 7.31 4.30
N PRO A 279 -14.57 8.17 3.27
CA PRO A 279 -14.57 9.62 3.47
C PRO A 279 -15.97 10.21 3.70
N LEU A 280 -17.02 9.49 3.38
CA LEU A 280 -18.41 9.92 3.55
C LEU A 280 -19.06 9.19 4.73
N GLU A 281 -19.73 9.93 5.60
CA GLU A 281 -20.43 9.37 6.78
C GLU A 281 -21.52 8.38 6.38
N LYS A 282 -22.26 8.67 5.31
CA LYS A 282 -23.29 7.77 4.78
C LYS A 282 -22.71 6.40 4.40
N ASP A 283 -21.51 6.39 3.84
CA ASP A 283 -20.82 5.16 3.44
C ASP A 283 -20.33 4.40 4.67
N PHE A 284 -19.74 5.11 5.65
CA PHE A 284 -19.32 4.51 6.91
C PHE A 284 -20.48 3.84 7.64
N LYS A 285 -21.68 4.47 7.68
CA LYS A 285 -22.86 3.94 8.37
C LYS A 285 -23.32 2.60 7.77
N LYS A 286 -23.24 2.42 6.46
CA LYS A 286 -23.69 1.20 5.77
C LYS A 286 -22.65 0.09 5.68
N ILE A 287 -21.35 0.37 6.01
CA ILE A 287 -20.33 -0.69 6.03
C ILE A 287 -20.72 -1.79 7.01
N ASN A 288 -20.71 -3.02 6.51
CA ASN A 288 -20.96 -4.27 7.21
C ASN A 288 -20.10 -5.39 6.60
N PRO A 289 -20.03 -6.59 7.21
CA PRO A 289 -19.24 -7.71 6.72
C PRO A 289 -19.56 -8.14 5.29
N GLU A 290 -20.83 -8.15 4.90
CA GLU A 290 -21.30 -8.57 3.58
C GLU A 290 -20.81 -7.62 2.50
N LEU A 291 -20.94 -6.31 2.71
CA LEU A 291 -20.48 -5.29 1.79
C LEU A 291 -18.95 -5.31 1.64
N LEU A 292 -18.22 -5.48 2.75
CA LEU A 292 -16.76 -5.61 2.70
C LEU A 292 -16.34 -6.85 1.89
N ARG A 293 -16.98 -7.99 2.15
CA ARG A 293 -16.71 -9.23 1.40
C ARG A 293 -16.97 -9.04 -0.10
N ASP A 294 -18.10 -8.45 -0.46
CA ASP A 294 -18.44 -8.17 -1.85
C ASP A 294 -17.39 -7.27 -2.52
N VAL A 295 -16.98 -6.17 -1.87
CA VAL A 295 -15.95 -5.27 -2.40
C VAL A 295 -14.63 -6.01 -2.63
N TYR A 296 -14.13 -6.76 -1.63
CA TYR A 296 -12.87 -7.49 -1.77
C TYR A 296 -12.93 -8.56 -2.86
N GLN A 297 -14.03 -9.32 -2.95
CA GLN A 297 -14.24 -10.31 -4.00
C GLN A 297 -14.27 -9.71 -5.41
N GLN A 298 -14.69 -8.46 -5.56
CA GLN A 298 -14.68 -7.77 -6.85
C GLN A 298 -13.27 -7.32 -7.25
N VAL A 299 -12.46 -6.88 -6.30
CA VAL A 299 -11.20 -6.19 -6.60
C VAL A 299 -9.97 -7.07 -6.49
N CYS A 300 -9.98 -8.12 -5.67
CA CYS A 300 -8.88 -9.08 -5.51
C CYS A 300 -9.11 -10.34 -6.38
N LEU A 301 -8.05 -11.09 -6.65
CA LEU A 301 -8.17 -12.44 -7.19
C LEU A 301 -8.85 -13.36 -6.17
N SER A 302 -9.34 -14.52 -6.60
CA SER A 302 -9.86 -15.54 -5.70
C SER A 302 -8.75 -16.43 -5.12
N ASP A 303 -9.06 -17.17 -4.05
CA ASP A 303 -8.13 -18.19 -3.51
C ASP A 303 -7.69 -19.17 -4.59
N ARG A 304 -8.61 -19.65 -5.41
CA ARG A 304 -8.33 -20.57 -6.51
C ARG A 304 -7.34 -19.97 -7.51
N ASP A 305 -7.50 -18.72 -7.92
CA ASP A 305 -6.58 -18.04 -8.85
C ASP A 305 -5.17 -17.99 -8.26
N VAL A 306 -5.05 -17.66 -6.96
CA VAL A 306 -3.76 -17.57 -6.26
C VAL A 306 -3.11 -18.96 -6.09
N GLU A 307 -3.89 -19.99 -5.79
CA GLU A 307 -3.42 -21.38 -5.72
C GLU A 307 -2.91 -21.88 -7.08
N GLU A 308 -3.62 -21.61 -8.16
CA GLU A 308 -3.19 -21.97 -9.53
C GLU A 308 -1.86 -21.27 -9.89
N ILE A 309 -1.72 -19.97 -9.56
CA ILE A 309 -0.46 -19.24 -9.73
C ILE A 309 0.65 -19.88 -8.89
N PHE A 310 0.40 -20.21 -7.62
CA PHE A 310 1.39 -20.79 -6.73
C PHE A 310 1.86 -22.18 -7.21
N VAL A 311 0.95 -23.03 -7.67
CA VAL A 311 1.28 -24.35 -8.26
C VAL A 311 2.20 -24.17 -9.48
N HIS A 312 1.88 -23.21 -10.37
CA HIS A 312 2.73 -22.91 -11.53
C HIS A 312 4.14 -22.44 -11.11
N LEU A 313 4.24 -21.60 -10.07
CA LEU A 313 5.53 -21.12 -9.54
C LEU A 313 6.37 -22.24 -8.90
N SER A 314 5.73 -23.27 -8.36
CA SER A 314 6.39 -24.40 -7.70
C SER A 314 6.88 -25.45 -8.68
N SER A 315 6.33 -25.49 -9.90
CA SER A 315 6.66 -26.45 -10.96
C SER A 315 7.81 -25.98 -11.86
N ASN A 316 8.24 -24.71 -11.74
CA ASN A 316 9.31 -24.07 -12.49
C ASN A 316 10.40 -23.48 -11.55
#